data_94bbe77eaec82662a6cfcc41ff082939
#
_entry.id   94bbe77eaec82662a6cfcc41ff082939
#
_cell.length_a   1.000
_cell.length_b   1.000
_cell.length_c   1.000
_cell.angle_alpha   90.00
_cell.angle_beta   90.00
_cell.angle_gamma   90.00
#
_symmetry.space_group_name_H-M   'P 1'
#
loop_
_entity.id
_entity.type
_entity.pdbx_description
1 polymer ?
#
loop_
_entity_poly.entity_id
_entity_poly.type
_entity_poly.pdbx_seq_one_letter_code
_entity_poly.pdbx_strand_id
1 'polypeptide(L)'
;MFLENGLLPAHIVYTVCVIPRCEHAKERIGRLPANFAADAGYGREGNYAHLEREGADAHVKHNEFFRECRNEKWRDDEMMVANWAHDENSDEHACPEGRTLAFCGESRRVSDLGYESAVRTYEREDCSGCSRRARCSKSTPTPRSGSR
;
A
#
# COMPACT_ATOMS: atom_id res chain seq x y z
N MET A 1 21.02 32.71 9.45
CA MET A 1 21.30 31.67 8.45
C MET A 1 19.96 31.22 7.87
N PHE A 2 19.63 31.72 6.69
CA PHE A 2 18.33 31.52 6.05
C PHE A 2 18.30 30.15 5.40
N LEU A 3 17.30 29.35 5.76
CA LEU A 3 16.95 28.11 5.04
C LEU A 3 16.30 28.52 3.72
N GLU A 4 16.95 28.24 2.62
CA GLU A 4 16.35 28.37 1.29
C GLU A 4 15.18 27.43 1.19
N ASN A 5 13.98 27.99 1.08
CA ASN A 5 12.74 27.28 0.83
C ASN A 5 12.71 26.80 -0.62
N GLY A 6 13.36 25.67 -0.90
CA GLY A 6 13.04 24.91 -2.08
C GLY A 6 11.61 24.38 -1.94
N LEU A 7 10.67 24.94 -2.70
CA LEU A 7 9.29 24.49 -2.77
C LEU A 7 9.22 23.09 -3.41
N LEU A 8 9.38 22.05 -2.58
CA LEU A 8 9.03 20.72 -2.97
C LEU A 8 7.49 20.62 -3.09
N PRO A 9 6.95 19.89 -4.08
CA PRO A 9 5.51 19.68 -4.19
C PRO A 9 4.93 19.17 -2.86
N ALA A 10 3.83 19.75 -2.43
CA ALA A 10 3.26 19.54 -1.09
C ALA A 10 3.14 18.05 -0.69
N HIS A 11 2.82 17.15 -1.64
CA HIS A 11 2.71 15.71 -1.40
C HIS A 11 4.06 15.02 -1.11
N ILE A 12 5.16 15.57 -1.59
CA ILE A 12 6.52 15.06 -1.30
C ILE A 12 6.96 15.49 0.08
N VAL A 13 6.61 16.71 0.50
CA VAL A 13 6.99 17.28 1.79
C VAL A 13 6.48 16.44 2.96
N TYR A 14 5.23 15.94 2.88
CA TYR A 14 4.63 15.18 3.96
C TYR A 14 5.25 13.79 4.14
N THR A 15 5.66 13.13 3.07
CA THR A 15 6.16 11.75 3.11
C THR A 15 7.66 11.62 3.39
N VAL A 16 8.43 12.62 3.03
CA VAL A 16 9.88 12.66 3.26
C VAL A 16 10.21 13.14 4.68
N CYS A 17 9.27 13.78 5.37
CA CYS A 17 9.56 14.46 6.65
C CYS A 17 9.61 13.53 7.87
N VAL A 18 9.14 12.27 7.86
CA VAL A 18 9.22 11.39 9.04
C VAL A 18 10.67 11.05 9.36
N ILE A 19 11.38 10.47 8.40
CA ILE A 19 12.76 10.01 8.62
C ILE A 19 13.69 11.17 9.04
N PRO A 20 13.78 12.28 8.29
CA PRO A 20 14.60 13.41 8.69
C PRO A 20 14.21 14.03 10.05
N ARG A 21 12.92 14.01 10.39
CA ARG A 21 12.46 14.50 11.70
C ARG A 21 12.86 13.58 12.84
N CYS A 22 12.81 12.26 12.61
CA CYS A 22 13.30 11.28 13.57
C CYS A 22 14.80 11.45 13.82
N GLU A 23 15.61 11.61 12.76
CA GLU A 23 17.04 11.84 12.87
C GLU A 23 17.33 13.15 13.62
N HIS A 24 16.64 14.23 13.28
CA HIS A 24 16.80 15.50 13.97
C HIS A 24 16.39 15.43 15.45
N ALA A 25 15.36 14.65 15.80
CA ALA A 25 14.99 14.40 17.19
C ALA A 25 16.09 13.65 17.92
N LYS A 26 16.68 12.60 17.32
CA LYS A 26 17.80 11.86 17.88
C LYS A 26 19.03 12.77 18.13
N GLU A 27 19.37 13.63 17.18
CA GLU A 27 20.47 14.60 17.33
C GLU A 27 20.25 15.55 18.51
N ARG A 28 19.01 16.01 18.74
CA ARG A 28 18.72 16.98 19.79
C ARG A 28 18.54 16.39 21.18
N ILE A 29 17.91 15.24 21.29
CA ILE A 29 17.51 14.63 22.57
C ILE A 29 18.19 13.28 22.84
N GLY A 30 19.10 12.86 21.94
CA GLY A 30 19.89 11.63 22.10
C GLY A 30 19.13 10.34 21.85
N ARG A 31 17.81 10.40 21.58
CA ARG A 31 16.98 9.24 21.32
C ARG A 31 15.71 9.62 20.56
N LEU A 32 15.07 8.64 19.94
CA LEU A 32 13.70 8.81 19.44
C LEU A 32 12.70 8.66 20.61
N PRO A 33 11.61 9.45 20.65
CA PRO A 33 10.50 9.21 21.58
C PRO A 33 9.92 7.79 21.42
N ALA A 34 9.56 7.15 22.52
CA ALA A 34 8.99 5.81 22.49
C ALA A 34 7.64 5.77 21.73
N ASN A 35 6.86 6.86 21.83
CA ASN A 35 5.59 7.01 21.13
C ASN A 35 5.71 8.08 20.05
N PHE A 36 5.30 7.75 18.82
CA PHE A 36 5.31 8.65 17.69
C PHE A 36 3.90 8.77 17.11
N ALA A 37 3.32 9.95 17.14
CA ALA A 37 2.00 10.21 16.58
C ALA A 37 2.10 11.16 15.39
N ALA A 38 1.42 10.83 14.28
CA ALA A 38 1.32 11.66 13.10
C ALA A 38 -0.02 11.46 12.38
N ASP A 39 -0.37 12.39 11.51
CA ASP A 39 -1.58 12.28 10.71
C ASP A 39 -1.42 11.31 9.52
N ALA A 40 -2.52 11.08 8.78
CA ALA A 40 -2.54 10.14 7.65
C ALA A 40 -1.62 10.54 6.49
N GLY A 41 -1.18 11.80 6.40
CA GLY A 41 -0.21 12.23 5.38
C GLY A 41 1.14 11.51 5.51
N TYR A 42 1.46 11.00 6.69
CA TYR A 42 2.68 10.22 6.97
C TYR A 42 2.48 8.70 6.85
N GLY A 43 1.28 8.23 6.57
CA GLY A 43 0.89 6.82 6.51
C GLY A 43 1.40 6.10 5.27
N ARG A 44 2.70 5.86 5.17
CA ARG A 44 3.33 5.07 4.11
C ARG A 44 4.18 3.95 4.68
N GLU A 45 4.26 2.84 3.96
CA GLU A 45 5.00 1.63 4.35
C GLU A 45 6.44 1.94 4.80
N GLY A 46 7.17 2.74 4.03
CA GLY A 46 8.55 3.13 4.37
C GLY A 46 8.67 3.89 5.69
N ASN A 47 7.67 4.71 6.05
CA ASN A 47 7.64 5.42 7.32
C ASN A 47 7.33 4.47 8.49
N TYR A 48 6.37 3.54 8.32
CA TYR A 48 6.08 2.52 9.32
C TYR A 48 7.29 1.63 9.58
N ALA A 49 7.91 1.10 8.51
CA ALA A 49 9.08 0.26 8.61
C ALA A 49 10.29 0.98 9.26
N HIS A 50 10.43 2.30 9.04
CA HIS A 50 11.45 3.10 9.72
C HIS A 50 11.16 3.20 11.21
N LEU A 51 9.94 3.57 11.61
CA LEU A 51 9.55 3.72 13.01
C LEU A 51 9.64 2.38 13.77
N GLU A 52 9.24 1.28 13.14
CA GLU A 52 9.38 -0.07 13.68
C GLU A 52 10.85 -0.45 13.94
N ARG A 53 11.75 -0.22 12.98
CA ARG A 53 13.20 -0.45 13.16
C ARG A 53 13.79 0.38 14.28
N GLU A 54 13.28 1.57 14.49
CA GLU A 54 13.67 2.46 15.56
C GLU A 54 13.06 2.09 16.92
N GLY A 55 12.19 1.10 16.97
CA GLY A 55 11.51 0.68 18.18
C GLY A 55 10.50 1.70 18.72
N ALA A 56 10.01 2.60 17.87
CA ALA A 56 9.00 3.58 18.23
C ALA A 56 7.60 2.99 18.04
N ASP A 57 6.72 3.18 19.04
CA ASP A 57 5.30 2.84 18.92
C ASP A 57 4.59 3.90 18.05
N ALA A 58 4.23 3.50 16.83
CA ALA A 58 3.77 4.41 15.80
C ALA A 58 2.25 4.53 15.78
N HIS A 59 1.72 5.65 16.23
CA HIS A 59 0.32 6.02 16.14
C HIS A 59 0.06 6.89 14.91
N VAL A 60 0.26 6.31 13.72
CA VAL A 60 0.09 6.98 12.43
C VAL A 60 -1.08 6.35 11.70
N LYS A 61 -2.07 7.16 11.32
CA LYS A 61 -3.20 6.68 10.51
C LYS A 61 -2.75 6.38 9.10
N HIS A 62 -3.22 5.27 8.52
CA HIS A 62 -3.01 5.01 7.10
C HIS A 62 -3.91 5.91 6.23
N ASN A 63 -3.55 6.10 4.97
CA ASN A 63 -4.20 7.07 4.08
C ASN A 63 -5.71 6.83 3.90
N GLU A 64 -6.13 5.57 3.92
CA GLU A 64 -7.53 5.18 3.74
C GLU A 64 -8.34 5.10 5.05
N PHE A 65 -7.70 5.32 6.21
CA PHE A 65 -8.31 5.18 7.54
C PHE A 65 -9.67 5.88 7.66
N PHE A 66 -9.75 7.15 7.26
CA PHE A 66 -11.02 7.89 7.35
C PHE A 66 -12.06 7.39 6.35
N ARG A 67 -11.63 6.88 5.19
CA ARG A 67 -12.53 6.30 4.19
C ARG A 67 -13.11 4.99 4.69
N GLU A 68 -12.30 4.14 5.27
CA GLU A 68 -12.73 2.89 5.90
C GLU A 68 -13.69 3.13 7.07
N CYS A 69 -13.39 4.09 7.95
CA CYS A 69 -14.23 4.39 9.10
C CYS A 69 -15.57 5.07 8.76
N ARG A 70 -15.64 5.88 7.70
CA ARG A 70 -16.78 6.77 7.42
C ARG A 70 -17.58 6.41 6.19
N ASN A 71 -17.06 5.59 5.30
CA ASN A 71 -17.70 5.24 4.03
C ASN A 71 -17.96 3.74 3.96
N GLU A 72 -19.12 3.31 4.45
CA GLU A 72 -19.55 1.92 4.44
C GLU A 72 -19.56 1.35 3.01
N LYS A 73 -20.04 2.13 2.03
CA LYS A 73 -20.08 1.69 0.63
C LYS A 73 -18.70 1.37 0.08
N TRP A 74 -17.69 2.10 0.51
CA TRP A 74 -16.31 1.84 0.10
C TRP A 74 -15.74 0.63 0.82
N ARG A 75 -15.92 0.55 2.14
CA ARG A 75 -15.44 -0.57 2.96
C ARG A 75 -16.04 -1.90 2.52
N ASP A 76 -17.34 -1.89 2.22
CA ASP A 76 -18.11 -3.08 1.91
C ASP A 76 -18.22 -3.30 0.37
N ASP A 77 -17.42 -2.57 -0.43
CA ASP A 77 -17.39 -2.75 -1.90
C ASP A 77 -16.83 -4.14 -2.25
N GLU A 78 -17.65 -4.93 -2.90
CA GLU A 78 -17.29 -6.26 -3.38
C GLU A 78 -16.10 -6.28 -4.35
N MET A 79 -15.75 -5.13 -4.96
CA MET A 79 -14.60 -4.99 -5.85
C MET A 79 -13.28 -4.74 -5.10
N MET A 80 -13.34 -4.50 -3.79
CA MET A 80 -12.13 -4.40 -2.98
C MET A 80 -11.54 -5.79 -2.74
N VAL A 81 -10.29 -5.98 -3.16
CA VAL A 81 -9.59 -7.28 -3.01
C VAL A 81 -9.53 -7.72 -1.54
N ALA A 82 -9.47 -6.78 -0.60
CA ALA A 82 -9.50 -7.07 0.84
C ALA A 82 -10.80 -7.79 1.29
N ASN A 83 -11.88 -7.67 0.52
CA ASN A 83 -13.16 -8.32 0.80
C ASN A 83 -13.32 -9.68 0.08
N TRP A 84 -12.32 -10.08 -0.71
CA TRP A 84 -12.37 -11.36 -1.42
C TRP A 84 -11.97 -12.51 -0.49
N ALA A 85 -12.60 -13.65 -0.69
CA ALA A 85 -12.21 -14.86 0.04
C ALA A 85 -10.81 -15.29 -0.41
N HIS A 86 -9.96 -15.59 0.55
CA HIS A 86 -8.63 -16.16 0.34
C HIS A 86 -8.56 -17.54 0.96
N ASP A 87 -8.18 -18.53 0.16
CA ASP A 87 -7.88 -19.87 0.64
C ASP A 87 -6.36 -19.98 0.87
N GLU A 88 -5.97 -20.02 2.13
CA GLU A 88 -4.56 -20.10 2.52
C GLU A 88 -3.90 -21.42 2.13
N ASN A 89 -4.67 -22.52 1.99
CA ASN A 89 -4.11 -23.82 1.67
C ASN A 89 -3.71 -23.94 0.20
N SER A 90 -4.55 -23.40 -0.70
CA SER A 90 -4.27 -23.38 -2.15
C SER A 90 -3.60 -22.10 -2.60
N ASP A 91 -3.55 -21.08 -1.73
CA ASP A 91 -3.04 -19.75 -2.03
C ASP A 91 -3.78 -19.11 -3.22
N GLU A 92 -5.10 -19.06 -3.10
CA GLU A 92 -5.99 -18.59 -4.15
C GLU A 92 -6.99 -17.57 -3.62
N HIS A 93 -7.34 -16.59 -4.45
CA HIS A 93 -8.43 -15.66 -4.15
C HIS A 93 -9.67 -15.98 -4.98
N ALA A 94 -10.84 -15.88 -4.37
CA ALA A 94 -12.12 -15.96 -5.08
C ALA A 94 -12.66 -14.56 -5.36
N CYS A 95 -12.82 -14.20 -6.64
CA CYS A 95 -13.41 -12.92 -7.02
C CYS A 95 -14.94 -12.89 -6.77
N PRO A 96 -15.60 -11.72 -6.82
CA PRO A 96 -17.05 -11.61 -6.57
C PRO A 96 -17.97 -12.40 -7.51
N GLU A 97 -17.46 -12.86 -8.65
CA GLU A 97 -18.16 -13.78 -9.55
C GLU A 97 -17.88 -15.26 -9.20
N GLY A 98 -17.25 -15.53 -8.06
CA GLY A 98 -16.91 -16.88 -7.62
C GLY A 98 -15.81 -17.55 -8.44
N ARG A 99 -15.03 -16.78 -9.19
CA ARG A 99 -13.95 -17.31 -10.01
C ARG A 99 -12.64 -17.22 -9.24
N THR A 100 -11.84 -18.28 -9.33
CA THR A 100 -10.55 -18.39 -8.64
C THR A 100 -9.44 -17.67 -9.40
N LEU A 101 -8.60 -16.94 -8.66
CA LEU A 101 -7.35 -16.36 -9.11
C LEU A 101 -6.23 -17.11 -8.40
N ALA A 102 -5.39 -17.81 -9.15
CA ALA A 102 -4.27 -18.56 -8.61
C ALA A 102 -3.04 -17.66 -8.45
N PHE A 103 -2.20 -17.99 -7.48
CA PHE A 103 -0.91 -17.33 -7.30
C PHE A 103 -0.01 -17.56 -8.52
N CYS A 104 0.53 -16.48 -9.09
CA CYS A 104 1.37 -16.53 -10.29
C CYS A 104 2.83 -16.17 -10.01
N GLY A 105 3.11 -15.53 -8.91
CA GLY A 105 4.46 -15.15 -8.56
C GLY A 105 4.56 -13.95 -7.65
N GLU A 106 5.79 -13.67 -7.25
CA GLU A 106 6.15 -12.54 -6.40
C GLU A 106 7.14 -11.64 -7.15
N SER A 107 6.95 -10.35 -7.03
CA SER A 107 7.84 -9.34 -7.56
C SER A 107 8.23 -8.34 -6.48
N ARG A 108 9.35 -7.67 -6.66
CA ARG A 108 9.75 -6.55 -5.77
C ARG A 108 9.33 -5.24 -6.40
N ARG A 109 8.72 -4.41 -5.58
CA ARG A 109 8.39 -3.03 -5.93
C ARG A 109 9.20 -2.09 -5.05
N VAL A 110 9.85 -1.13 -5.68
CA VAL A 110 10.57 -0.07 -4.96
C VAL A 110 9.71 1.19 -5.03
N SER A 111 9.44 1.80 -3.89
CA SER A 111 8.73 3.08 -3.83
C SER A 111 9.65 4.23 -4.26
N ASP A 112 9.06 5.40 -4.56
CA ASP A 112 9.82 6.62 -4.89
C ASP A 112 10.81 7.05 -3.78
N LEU A 113 10.60 6.55 -2.57
CA LEU A 113 11.47 6.79 -1.41
C LEU A 113 12.47 5.66 -1.15
N GLY A 114 12.62 4.71 -2.08
CA GLY A 114 13.57 3.62 -1.97
C GLY A 114 13.13 2.47 -1.05
N TYR A 115 11.88 2.45 -0.56
CA TYR A 115 11.37 1.33 0.24
C TYR A 115 11.00 0.17 -0.68
N GLU A 116 11.54 -1.01 -0.39
CA GLU A 116 11.23 -2.25 -1.12
C GLU A 116 10.09 -3.00 -0.45
N SER A 117 9.08 -3.35 -1.24
CA SER A 117 7.98 -4.21 -0.82
C SER A 117 7.84 -5.41 -1.75
N ALA A 118 7.41 -6.54 -1.20
CA ALA A 118 7.05 -7.73 -1.97
C ALA A 118 5.60 -7.58 -2.47
N VAL A 119 5.38 -7.82 -3.75
CA VAL A 119 4.06 -7.78 -4.38
C VAL A 119 3.73 -9.16 -4.91
N ARG A 120 2.72 -9.79 -4.34
CA ARG A 120 2.20 -11.08 -4.79
C ARG A 120 1.16 -10.86 -5.90
N THR A 121 1.30 -11.57 -6.99
CA THR A 121 0.43 -11.49 -8.15
C THR A 121 -0.43 -12.72 -8.26
N TYR A 122 -1.74 -12.49 -8.39
CA TYR A 122 -2.74 -13.55 -8.60
C TYR A 122 -3.46 -13.29 -9.91
N GLU A 123 -3.57 -14.29 -10.73
CA GLU A 123 -4.18 -14.18 -12.04
C GLU A 123 -5.23 -15.28 -12.28
N ARG A 124 -6.16 -14.97 -13.15
CA ARG A 124 -7.05 -15.92 -13.77
C ARG A 124 -6.78 -15.97 -15.28
N GLU A 125 -6.83 -17.16 -15.85
CA GLU A 125 -6.55 -17.37 -17.28
C GLU A 125 -7.55 -16.66 -18.19
N ASP A 126 -8.84 -16.68 -17.82
CA ASP A 126 -9.89 -16.08 -18.65
C ASP A 126 -10.94 -15.33 -17.82
N CYS A 127 -11.11 -14.06 -18.14
CA CYS A 127 -12.18 -13.19 -17.65
C CYS A 127 -13.11 -12.71 -18.78
N SER A 128 -13.07 -13.37 -19.95
CA SER A 128 -14.03 -13.09 -21.01
C SER A 128 -15.45 -13.40 -20.57
N GLY A 129 -16.43 -12.65 -21.04
CA GLY A 129 -17.83 -12.82 -20.64
C GLY A 129 -18.15 -12.48 -19.18
N CYS A 130 -17.21 -11.92 -18.41
CA CYS A 130 -17.48 -11.48 -17.05
C CYS A 130 -18.25 -10.17 -17.03
N SER A 131 -19.44 -10.14 -16.44
CA SER A 131 -20.31 -8.97 -16.34
C SER A 131 -19.67 -7.82 -15.55
N ARG A 132 -18.78 -8.13 -14.60
CA ARG A 132 -18.12 -7.18 -13.70
C ARG A 132 -16.75 -6.72 -14.19
N ARG A 133 -16.30 -7.20 -15.35
CA ARG A 133 -14.97 -6.91 -15.86
C ARG A 133 -14.62 -5.42 -15.92
N ALA A 134 -15.55 -4.60 -16.36
CA ALA A 134 -15.34 -3.14 -16.46
C ALA A 134 -15.08 -2.45 -15.12
N ARG A 135 -15.59 -3.02 -14.01
CA ARG A 135 -15.35 -2.53 -12.66
C ARG A 135 -14.10 -3.17 -12.03
N CYS A 136 -13.84 -4.43 -12.36
CA CYS A 136 -12.77 -5.23 -11.75
C CYS A 136 -11.39 -4.85 -12.31
N SER A 137 -11.26 -4.66 -13.62
CA SER A 137 -9.96 -4.41 -14.26
C SER A 137 -10.07 -3.33 -15.34
N LYS A 138 -9.16 -2.36 -15.26
CA LYS A 138 -8.97 -1.33 -16.27
C LYS A 138 -8.02 -1.75 -17.38
N SER A 139 -7.31 -2.88 -17.22
CA SER A 139 -6.37 -3.39 -18.21
C SER A 139 -7.09 -4.10 -19.34
N THR A 140 -6.69 -3.79 -20.57
CA THR A 140 -7.09 -4.55 -21.77
C THR A 140 -6.47 -5.94 -21.66
N PRO A 141 -7.19 -7.03 -21.99
CA PRO A 141 -6.60 -8.36 -22.03
C PRO A 141 -5.46 -8.36 -23.05
N THR A 142 -4.25 -8.59 -22.58
CA THR A 142 -3.15 -8.89 -23.50
C THR A 142 -3.30 -10.36 -23.87
N PRO A 143 -3.47 -10.70 -25.16
CA PRO A 143 -3.46 -12.09 -25.56
C PRO A 143 -2.09 -12.67 -25.21
N ARG A 144 -2.04 -13.67 -24.34
CA ARG A 144 -0.82 -14.44 -24.15
C ARG A 144 -0.48 -15.08 -25.49
N SER A 145 0.64 -14.71 -26.08
CA SER A 145 1.21 -15.47 -27.21
C SER A 145 1.53 -16.85 -26.67
N GLY A 146 0.74 -17.83 -27.09
CA GLY A 146 1.00 -19.22 -26.74
C GLY A 146 2.38 -19.61 -27.26
N SER A 147 3.31 -19.85 -26.37
CA SER A 147 4.51 -20.61 -26.67
C SER A 147 4.11 -22.07 -26.80
N ARG A 148 4.25 -22.57 -28.02
CA ARG A 148 4.25 -24.00 -28.33
C ARG A 148 5.52 -24.65 -27.77
#